data_be8f2c5c1ff545ee9583d2fd53734f0b
#
_entry.id   be8f2c5c1ff545ee9583d2fd53734f0b
#
_cell.length_a   1.000
_cell.length_b   1.000
_cell.length_c   1.000
_cell.angle_alpha   90.00
_cell.angle_beta   90.00
_cell.angle_gamma   90.00
#
_symmetry.space_group_name_H-M   'P 1'
#
loop_
_entity.id
_entity.type
_entity.pdbx_description
1 polymer ?
#
loop_
_entity_poly.entity_id
_entity_poly.type
_entity_poly.pdbx_seq_one_letter_code
_entity_poly.pdbx_strand_id
1 'polypeptide(L)'
;VQSALQQGDRAGIVALGSRRPRWLGVDIGRRQFYRVLDTVLGTGAVFETTTGTLAPRAAVPSGAIVVAFSTLLDTEFALGLIDLRERGHNVVAVDVLEGSPLDDQSDPLVNRMWALQRAGMYRDMATVGVDVVSWRADSTLDQAMHLVPDHRRRLRARR
;
A
#
# COMPACT_ATOMS: atom_id res chain seq x y z
N VAL A 1 -9.26 -1.10 7.26
CA VAL A 1 -10.33 -0.09 7.32
C VAL A 1 -11.33 -0.43 8.41
N GLN A 2 -11.98 -1.61 8.37
CA GLN A 2 -13.01 -1.97 9.34
C GLN A 2 -12.49 -1.89 10.79
N SER A 3 -11.32 -2.45 11.08
CA SER A 3 -10.72 -2.42 12.43
C SER A 3 -10.45 -0.99 12.91
N ALA A 4 -9.95 -0.11 12.05
CA ALA A 4 -9.70 1.29 12.39
C ALA A 4 -11.02 2.01 12.72
N LEU A 5 -12.05 1.84 11.87
CA LEU A 5 -13.37 2.44 12.10
C LEU A 5 -14.07 1.92 13.36
N GLN A 6 -13.86 0.64 13.73
CA GLN A 6 -14.37 0.06 14.97
C GLN A 6 -13.67 0.62 16.22
N GLN A 7 -12.41 1.04 16.09
CA GLN A 7 -11.63 1.69 17.14
C GLN A 7 -11.91 3.21 17.24
N GLY A 8 -12.81 3.72 16.38
CA GLY A 8 -13.15 5.14 16.35
C GLY A 8 -12.18 6.00 15.53
N ASP A 9 -11.24 5.37 14.83
CA ASP A 9 -10.32 6.08 13.94
C ASP A 9 -11.03 6.55 12.66
N ARG A 10 -10.44 7.55 12.01
CA ARG A 10 -10.89 8.02 10.69
C ARG A 10 -10.20 7.23 9.60
N ALA A 11 -10.95 6.77 8.62
CA ALA A 11 -10.42 6.05 7.47
C ALA A 11 -10.92 6.63 6.15
N GLY A 12 -10.04 6.66 5.16
CA GLY A 12 -10.32 7.01 3.78
C GLY A 12 -9.63 6.04 2.85
N ILE A 13 -9.81 6.22 1.54
CA ILE A 13 -9.14 5.42 0.53
C ILE A 13 -8.72 6.27 -0.65
N VAL A 14 -7.58 5.94 -1.23
CA VAL A 14 -7.09 6.47 -2.51
C VAL A 14 -6.83 5.28 -3.42
N ALA A 15 -7.49 5.22 -4.55
CA ALA A 15 -7.24 4.25 -5.59
C ALA A 15 -6.38 4.90 -6.68
N LEU A 16 -5.19 4.33 -6.89
CA LEU A 16 -4.23 4.72 -7.92
C LEU A 16 -4.28 3.71 -9.07
N GLY A 17 -3.84 4.08 -10.27
CA GLY A 17 -3.83 3.19 -11.44
C GLY A 17 -4.96 3.41 -12.43
N SER A 18 -5.78 4.43 -12.25
CA SER A 18 -6.73 4.91 -13.25
C SER A 18 -6.31 6.30 -13.78
N ARG A 19 -6.77 6.71 -14.97
CA ARG A 19 -6.44 8.03 -15.58
C ARG A 19 -6.64 9.22 -14.63
N ARG A 20 -7.50 9.07 -13.63
CA ARG A 20 -7.70 10.04 -12.56
C ARG A 20 -7.72 9.30 -11.24
N PRO A 21 -6.83 9.63 -10.29
CA PRO A 21 -6.90 9.07 -8.96
C PRO A 21 -8.29 9.25 -8.39
N ARG A 22 -8.87 8.18 -7.88
CA ARG A 22 -10.14 8.22 -7.15
C ARG A 22 -9.85 8.20 -5.66
N TRP A 23 -10.49 9.05 -4.91
CA TRP A 23 -10.33 9.02 -3.46
C TRP A 23 -11.65 9.30 -2.75
N LEU A 24 -11.76 8.73 -1.59
CA LEU A 24 -12.78 9.01 -0.61
C LEU A 24 -12.11 9.61 0.61
N GLY A 25 -12.50 10.83 0.99
CA GLY A 25 -11.96 11.52 2.15
C GLY A 25 -12.17 10.72 3.43
N VAL A 26 -11.34 11.02 4.44
CA VAL A 26 -11.41 10.35 5.73
C VAL A 26 -12.68 10.72 6.50
N ASP A 27 -13.36 9.71 7.03
CA ASP A 27 -14.55 9.86 7.86
C ASP A 27 -14.61 8.71 8.88
N ILE A 28 -15.58 8.74 9.80
CA ILE A 28 -15.78 7.77 10.87
C ILE A 28 -17.03 6.91 10.65
N GLY A 29 -17.10 5.81 11.39
CA GLY A 29 -18.32 5.02 11.56
C GLY A 29 -18.64 4.05 10.42
N ARG A 30 -19.71 3.30 10.63
CA ARG A 30 -20.10 2.17 9.77
C ARG A 30 -20.44 2.58 8.34
N ARG A 31 -21.03 3.76 8.14
CA ARG A 31 -21.36 4.26 6.81
C ARG A 31 -20.12 4.47 5.95
N GLN A 32 -19.01 4.91 6.55
CA GLN A 32 -17.75 5.10 5.87
C GLN A 32 -17.18 3.77 5.36
N PHE A 33 -17.33 2.68 6.12
CA PHE A 33 -16.92 1.34 5.68
C PHE A 33 -17.58 0.95 4.35
N TYR A 34 -18.88 1.12 4.22
CA TYR A 34 -19.59 0.78 2.97
C TYR A 34 -19.17 1.69 1.81
N ARG A 35 -18.95 2.97 2.05
CA ARG A 35 -18.44 3.90 1.02
C ARG A 35 -17.04 3.51 0.53
N VAL A 36 -16.17 3.08 1.43
CA VAL A 36 -14.84 2.57 1.07
C VAL A 36 -14.98 1.29 0.24
N LEU A 37 -15.84 0.37 0.67
CA LEU A 37 -16.08 -0.89 -0.05
C LEU A 37 -16.59 -0.62 -1.47
N ASP A 38 -17.57 0.24 -1.63
CA ASP A 38 -18.10 0.64 -2.95
C ASP A 38 -17.02 1.27 -3.83
N THR A 39 -16.13 2.08 -3.23
CA THR A 39 -15.01 2.68 -3.96
C THR A 39 -14.04 1.61 -4.46
N VAL A 40 -13.71 0.63 -3.63
CA VAL A 40 -12.83 -0.49 -4.01
C VAL A 40 -13.44 -1.33 -5.11
N LEU A 41 -14.70 -1.72 -4.96
CA LEU A 41 -15.40 -2.56 -5.94
C LEU A 41 -15.60 -1.82 -7.27
N GLY A 42 -15.87 -0.52 -7.23
CA GLY A 42 -16.01 0.32 -8.41
C GLY A 42 -14.70 0.59 -9.17
N THR A 43 -13.55 0.33 -8.56
CA THR A 43 -12.22 0.57 -9.16
C THR A 43 -11.70 -0.63 -9.94
N GLY A 44 -12.23 -1.82 -9.66
CA GLY A 44 -11.72 -3.09 -10.21
C GLY A 44 -11.99 -3.34 -11.70
N ALA A 45 -12.67 -2.45 -12.41
CA ALA A 45 -13.12 -2.70 -13.78
C ALA A 45 -12.25 -2.07 -14.90
N VAL A 46 -11.25 -1.26 -14.58
CA VAL A 46 -10.44 -0.56 -15.61
C VAL A 46 -8.97 -0.54 -15.22
N PHE A 47 -8.22 -1.55 -15.68
CA PHE A 47 -6.77 -1.50 -15.73
C PHE A 47 -6.33 -0.65 -16.93
N GLU A 48 -6.35 0.65 -16.78
CA GLU A 48 -5.63 1.52 -17.70
C GLU A 48 -4.29 1.89 -17.06
N THR A 49 -3.20 1.52 -17.72
CA THR A 49 -1.86 2.01 -17.42
C THR A 49 -1.87 3.53 -17.46
N THR A 50 -1.65 4.17 -16.33
CA THR A 50 -1.66 5.62 -16.22
C THR A 50 -0.34 6.16 -15.72
N THR A 51 0.18 7.10 -16.45
CA THR A 51 1.16 8.07 -16.03
C THR A 51 0.56 8.99 -14.97
N GLY A 52 0.90 8.76 -13.70
CA GLY A 52 0.45 9.61 -12.59
C GLY A 52 0.02 8.82 -11.35
N THR A 53 1.00 8.24 -10.68
CA THR A 53 0.82 7.39 -9.49
C THR A 53 0.81 8.17 -8.19
N LEU A 54 0.98 9.49 -8.22
CA LEU A 54 1.07 10.30 -7.01
C LEU A 54 -0.31 10.53 -6.40
N ALA A 55 -0.46 10.17 -5.14
CA ALA A 55 -1.66 10.50 -4.38
C ALA A 55 -1.81 12.03 -4.24
N PRO A 56 -2.99 12.60 -4.59
CA PRO A 56 -3.22 14.03 -4.41
C PRO A 56 -3.03 14.45 -2.95
N ARG A 57 -2.41 15.60 -2.71
CA ARG A 57 -2.22 16.10 -1.34
C ARG A 57 -3.53 16.23 -0.56
N ALA A 58 -4.61 16.60 -1.25
CA ALA A 58 -5.93 16.72 -0.64
C ALA A 58 -6.54 15.36 -0.21
N ALA A 59 -6.06 14.25 -0.78
CA ALA A 59 -6.58 12.92 -0.47
C ALA A 59 -5.98 12.31 0.79
N VAL A 60 -4.78 12.76 1.20
CA VAL A 60 -4.05 12.21 2.35
C VAL A 60 -3.81 13.31 3.37
N PRO A 61 -4.58 13.37 4.47
CA PRO A 61 -4.42 14.37 5.51
C PRO A 61 -3.06 14.28 6.21
N SER A 62 -2.53 15.41 6.68
CA SER A 62 -1.30 15.46 7.45
C SER A 62 -1.35 14.52 8.66
N GLY A 63 -0.29 13.75 8.88
CA GLY A 63 -0.18 12.79 9.97
C GLY A 63 -0.95 11.48 9.76
N ALA A 64 -1.60 11.28 8.61
CA ALA A 64 -2.22 10.02 8.28
C ALA A 64 -1.18 8.90 8.16
N ILE A 65 -1.58 7.70 8.58
CA ILE A 65 -0.86 6.46 8.30
C ILE A 65 -1.38 5.95 6.96
N VAL A 66 -0.48 5.71 6.03
CA VAL A 66 -0.80 5.19 4.71
C VAL A 66 -0.47 3.70 4.68
N VAL A 67 -1.47 2.87 4.41
CA VAL A 67 -1.30 1.44 4.15
C VAL A 67 -1.63 1.20 2.68
N ALA A 68 -0.62 0.89 1.89
CA ALA A 68 -0.76 0.72 0.45
C ALA A 68 -0.72 -0.77 0.09
N PHE A 69 -1.73 -1.25 -0.62
CA PHE A 69 -1.80 -2.62 -1.13
C PHE A 69 -1.43 -2.61 -2.61
N SER A 70 -0.39 -3.36 -2.98
CA SER A 70 0.08 -3.42 -4.36
C SER A 70 0.88 -4.70 -4.60
N THR A 71 0.94 -5.15 -5.85
CA THR A 71 1.88 -6.18 -6.29
C THR A 71 3.32 -5.65 -6.38
N LEU A 72 3.52 -4.32 -6.28
CA LEU A 72 4.81 -3.65 -6.41
C LEU A 72 5.57 -4.05 -7.70
N LEU A 73 4.85 -4.31 -8.77
CA LEU A 73 5.43 -4.57 -10.09
C LEU A 73 5.73 -3.28 -10.85
N ASP A 74 5.09 -2.19 -10.44
CA ASP A 74 5.24 -0.87 -11.03
C ASP A 74 6.20 -0.03 -10.16
N THR A 75 7.32 0.36 -10.75
CA THR A 75 8.33 1.20 -10.11
C THR A 75 7.78 2.60 -9.79
N GLU A 76 6.91 3.16 -10.65
CA GLU A 76 6.32 4.48 -10.42
C GLU A 76 5.45 4.47 -9.16
N PHE A 77 4.74 3.38 -8.90
CA PHE A 77 3.99 3.23 -7.66
C PHE A 77 4.90 3.23 -6.43
N ALA A 78 6.03 2.53 -6.49
CA ALA A 78 7.02 2.55 -5.41
C ALA A 78 7.58 3.96 -5.16
N LEU A 79 7.87 4.72 -6.22
CA LEU A 79 8.28 6.13 -6.13
C LEU A 79 7.18 7.00 -5.50
N GLY A 80 5.91 6.74 -5.82
CA GLY A 80 4.77 7.42 -5.19
C GLY A 80 4.69 7.17 -3.67
N LEU A 81 5.04 5.98 -3.19
CA LEU A 81 5.11 5.68 -1.76
C LEU A 81 6.28 6.39 -1.07
N ILE A 82 7.42 6.50 -1.75
CA ILE A 82 8.58 7.26 -1.28
C ILE A 82 8.21 8.74 -1.15
N ASP A 83 7.57 9.34 -2.16
CA ASP A 83 7.09 10.73 -2.09
C ASP A 83 6.11 10.95 -0.92
N LEU A 84 5.20 10.04 -0.65
CA LEU A 84 4.33 10.12 0.53
C LEU A 84 5.14 10.09 1.84
N ARG A 85 6.20 9.29 1.89
CA ARG A 85 7.09 9.24 3.05
C ARG A 85 7.87 10.55 3.23
N GLU A 86 8.39 11.14 2.15
CA GLU A 86 9.08 12.42 2.15
C GLU A 86 8.14 13.58 2.59
N ARG A 87 6.85 13.49 2.27
CA ARG A 87 5.82 14.41 2.79
C ARG A 87 5.53 14.24 4.29
N GLY A 88 6.20 13.31 4.97
CA GLY A 88 6.08 13.09 6.41
C GLY A 88 5.01 12.09 6.83
N HIS A 89 4.40 11.36 5.90
CA HIS A 89 3.46 10.29 6.25
C HIS A 89 4.18 9.03 6.72
N ASN A 90 3.58 8.28 7.63
CA ASN A 90 4.00 6.92 7.91
C ASN A 90 3.43 6.01 6.83
N VAL A 91 4.30 5.32 6.08
CA VAL A 91 3.92 4.52 4.92
C VAL A 91 4.28 3.06 5.15
N VAL A 92 3.31 2.19 4.97
CA VAL A 92 3.47 0.73 4.94
C VAL A 92 3.00 0.23 3.58
N ALA A 93 3.87 -0.41 2.84
CA ALA A 93 3.55 -1.10 1.61
C ALA A 93 3.26 -2.57 1.91
N VAL A 94 2.06 -3.02 1.61
CA VAL A 94 1.65 -4.42 1.70
C VAL A 94 1.77 -5.01 0.31
N ASP A 95 2.78 -5.86 0.12
CA ASP A 95 2.97 -6.61 -1.10
C ASP A 95 2.00 -7.79 -1.14
N VAL A 96 1.10 -7.76 -2.11
CA VAL A 96 0.06 -8.78 -2.32
C VAL A 96 0.40 -9.72 -3.49
N LEU A 97 1.63 -9.66 -4.01
CA LEU A 97 2.06 -10.55 -5.08
C LEU A 97 2.33 -11.95 -4.52
N GLU A 98 1.60 -12.92 -5.01
CA GLU A 98 1.83 -14.34 -4.73
C GLU A 98 2.71 -14.95 -5.82
N GLY A 99 3.86 -15.48 -5.40
CA GLY A 99 4.80 -16.15 -6.32
C GLY A 99 5.58 -15.19 -7.22
N SER A 100 6.02 -15.72 -8.35
CA SER A 100 6.68 -15.00 -9.44
C SER A 100 5.65 -14.63 -10.50
N PRO A 101 5.68 -13.42 -11.08
CA PRO A 101 4.85 -13.08 -12.24
C PRO A 101 5.39 -13.68 -13.53
N LEU A 102 6.54 -14.36 -13.47
CA LEU A 102 7.16 -15.04 -14.58
C LEU A 102 6.56 -16.44 -14.74
N ASP A 103 6.49 -16.92 -15.98
CA ASP A 103 6.02 -18.27 -16.31
C ASP A 103 6.91 -19.33 -15.63
N ASP A 104 6.31 -20.46 -15.23
CA ASP A 104 7.01 -21.61 -14.64
C ASP A 104 8.10 -22.17 -15.57
N GLN A 105 8.01 -21.91 -16.88
CA GLN A 105 9.00 -22.29 -17.89
C GLN A 105 10.11 -21.23 -18.06
N SER A 106 10.08 -20.14 -17.31
CA SER A 106 11.11 -19.11 -17.40
C SER A 106 12.47 -19.63 -16.94
N ASP A 107 13.54 -19.17 -17.63
CA ASP A 107 14.90 -19.50 -17.25
C ASP A 107 15.14 -19.20 -15.77
N PRO A 108 15.72 -20.14 -14.99
CA PRO A 108 16.07 -19.95 -13.59
C PRO A 108 16.90 -18.67 -13.34
N LEU A 109 17.74 -18.27 -14.31
CA LEU A 109 18.52 -17.05 -14.23
C LEU A 109 17.62 -15.81 -14.24
N VAL A 110 16.62 -15.78 -15.11
CA VAL A 110 15.64 -14.67 -15.21
C VAL A 110 14.87 -14.54 -13.90
N ASN A 111 14.40 -15.65 -13.33
CA ASN A 111 13.73 -15.67 -12.03
C ASN A 111 14.63 -15.13 -10.91
N ARG A 112 15.91 -15.51 -10.91
CA ARG A 112 16.87 -15.01 -9.92
C ARG A 112 17.17 -13.51 -10.08
N MET A 113 17.32 -13.04 -11.31
CA MET A 113 17.52 -11.62 -11.60
C MET A 113 16.32 -10.79 -11.14
N TRP A 114 15.11 -11.25 -11.44
CA TRP A 114 13.88 -10.60 -10.98
C TRP A 114 13.78 -10.54 -9.45
N ALA A 115 14.08 -11.65 -8.77
CA ALA A 115 14.07 -11.70 -7.30
C ALA A 115 15.10 -10.73 -6.68
N LEU A 116 16.30 -10.62 -7.27
CA LEU A 116 17.32 -9.68 -6.83
C LEU A 116 16.88 -8.22 -7.03
N GLN A 117 16.30 -7.92 -8.17
CA GLN A 117 15.78 -6.58 -8.49
C GLN A 117 14.68 -6.16 -7.50
N ARG A 118 13.74 -7.09 -7.21
CA ARG A 118 12.68 -6.87 -6.22
C ARG A 118 13.23 -6.66 -4.82
N ALA A 119 14.19 -7.47 -4.40
CA ALA A 119 14.86 -7.31 -3.11
C ALA A 119 15.63 -5.99 -3.01
N GLY A 120 16.21 -5.51 -4.11
CA GLY A 120 16.84 -4.19 -4.22
C GLY A 120 15.81 -3.08 -3.97
N MET A 121 14.70 -3.10 -4.70
CA MET A 121 13.61 -2.12 -4.54
C MET A 121 13.09 -2.07 -3.09
N TYR A 122 12.88 -3.22 -2.44
CA TYR A 122 12.42 -3.25 -1.03
C TYR A 122 13.45 -2.60 -0.10
N ARG A 123 14.74 -2.85 -0.35
CA ARG A 123 15.82 -2.24 0.44
C ARG A 123 15.84 -0.72 0.27
N ASP A 124 15.67 -0.24 -0.95
CA ASP A 124 15.64 1.20 -1.25
C ASP A 124 14.44 1.87 -0.57
N MET A 125 13.27 1.26 -0.63
CA MET A 125 12.07 1.73 0.09
C MET A 125 12.31 1.77 1.61
N ALA A 126 12.93 0.73 2.17
CA ALA A 126 13.25 0.65 3.60
C ALA A 126 14.24 1.73 4.04
N THR A 127 15.24 2.09 3.21
CA THR A 127 16.22 3.15 3.54
C THR A 127 15.59 4.51 3.70
N VAL A 128 14.53 4.80 2.96
CA VAL A 128 13.77 6.05 3.09
C VAL A 128 12.64 5.96 4.13
N GLY A 129 12.50 4.81 4.78
CA GLY A 129 11.56 4.59 5.88
C GLY A 129 10.14 4.23 5.42
N VAL A 130 9.99 3.61 4.25
CA VAL A 130 8.77 2.90 3.83
C VAL A 130 8.90 1.45 4.30
N ASP A 131 8.02 1.02 5.19
CA ASP A 131 8.00 -0.38 5.65
C ASP A 131 7.33 -1.25 4.56
N VAL A 132 7.98 -2.35 4.17
CA VAL A 132 7.42 -3.30 3.21
C VAL A 132 7.10 -4.61 3.90
N VAL A 133 5.87 -5.10 3.70
CA VAL A 133 5.35 -6.33 4.28
C VAL A 133 4.81 -7.21 3.17
N SER A 134 5.29 -8.43 3.07
CA SER A 134 4.67 -9.42 2.18
C SER A 134 3.47 -10.07 2.88
N TRP A 135 2.32 -10.00 2.24
CA TRP A 135 1.12 -10.66 2.73
C TRP A 135 0.75 -11.82 1.80
N ARG A 136 0.69 -13.00 2.37
CA ARG A 136 0.40 -14.25 1.66
C ARG A 136 -1.01 -14.73 2.01
N ALA A 137 -1.63 -15.48 1.10
CA ALA A 137 -2.99 -16.01 1.29
C ALA A 137 -3.13 -16.95 2.50
N ASP A 138 -2.02 -17.58 2.93
CA ASP A 138 -1.96 -18.50 4.07
C ASP A 138 -1.88 -17.79 5.44
N SER A 139 -1.83 -16.46 5.47
CA SER A 139 -1.70 -15.66 6.70
C SER A 139 -2.76 -14.57 6.77
N THR A 140 -3.04 -14.10 7.98
CA THR A 140 -3.89 -12.93 8.16
C THR A 140 -3.07 -11.64 7.99
N LEU A 141 -3.72 -10.57 7.52
CA LEU A 141 -3.06 -9.26 7.42
C LEU A 141 -2.52 -8.80 8.78
N ASP A 142 -3.20 -9.10 9.86
CA ASP A 142 -2.76 -8.74 11.21
C ASP A 142 -1.44 -9.45 11.57
N GLN A 143 -1.30 -10.73 11.23
CA GLN A 143 -0.04 -11.45 11.38
C GLN A 143 1.09 -10.84 10.54
N ALA A 144 0.83 -10.52 9.27
CA ALA A 144 1.80 -9.87 8.41
C ALA A 144 2.23 -8.50 8.96
N MET A 145 1.29 -7.69 9.44
CA MET A 145 1.56 -6.37 10.03
C MET A 145 2.32 -6.44 11.36
N HIS A 146 2.24 -7.56 12.11
CA HIS A 146 3.03 -7.74 13.32
C HIS A 146 4.55 -7.84 13.06
N LEU A 147 4.93 -8.21 11.87
CA LEU A 147 6.35 -8.31 11.46
C LEU A 147 6.98 -6.94 11.19
N VAL A 148 6.20 -5.85 11.18
CA VAL A 148 6.71 -4.48 11.03
C VAL A 148 7.21 -3.93 12.37
N PRO A 149 8.53 -3.78 12.58
CA PRO A 149 9.10 -3.51 13.90
C PRO A 149 8.67 -2.16 14.51
N ASP A 150 8.37 -1.17 13.68
CA ASP A 150 8.28 0.23 14.13
C ASP A 150 6.85 0.81 14.25
N HIS A 151 5.85 0.13 13.70
CA HIS A 151 4.49 0.69 13.62
C HIS A 151 3.86 0.89 15.01
N ARG A 152 4.09 -0.04 15.95
CA ARG A 152 3.56 0.04 17.32
C ARG A 152 4.29 1.03 18.21
N ARG A 153 5.59 1.25 18.02
CA ARG A 153 6.35 2.21 18.82
C ARG A 153 5.96 3.65 18.51
N ARG A 154 5.71 3.97 17.24
CA ARG A 154 5.37 5.33 16.79
C ARG A 154 3.93 5.73 17.11
N LEU A 155 2.99 4.78 17.14
CA LEU A 155 1.62 5.03 17.59
C LEU A 155 1.53 5.31 19.10
N ARG A 156 2.38 4.66 19.92
CA ARG A 156 2.43 4.88 21.38
C ARG A 156 3.14 6.17 21.78
N ALA A 157 4.10 6.64 21.00
CA ALA A 157 4.84 7.87 21.29
C ALA A 157 4.06 9.17 20.99
N ARG A 158 2.87 9.07 20.38
CA ARG A 158 1.99 10.21 20.06
C ARG A 158 0.72 10.28 20.92
N ARG A 159 0.56 9.40 21.92
CA ARG A 159 -0.42 9.51 23.01
C ARG A 159 0.27 10.02 24.28
#